data_4f148929e759d26dd3d776bbe1760140
#
_entry.id   4f148929e759d26dd3d776bbe1760140
#
_cell.length_a   1.000
_cell.length_b   1.000
_cell.length_c   1.000
_cell.angle_alpha   90.00
_cell.angle_beta   90.00
_cell.angle_gamma   90.00
#
_symmetry.space_group_name_H-M   'P 1'
#
loop_
_entity.id
_entity.type
_entity.pdbx_description
1 polymer ?
#
loop_
_entity_poly.entity_id
_entity_poly.type
_entity_poly.pdbx_seq_one_letter_code
_entity_poly.pdbx_strand_id
1 'polypeptide(L)'
;MKNVYQIGSGDLTFDIIERIINENLKLELAPEAKDRIQKCRNYLDRKIKESDVPLYGITTGFGSLCNRNISSDELSTLQENLVKSHACSVGAEMPHVIVKLMFLLKAHALSLGHSGVQVITVHLIIDFFNNDVMPIVYDRGSLGASGDLAPLANLFLPLIGVGDVYYKGKRCEAISVLDEFGWEPVKLKSKEGLALLNGTQFMSANGVYAILKAFRLSKKADLIAAISLEAFDGRIDPFMDCIQQMRPHKGQIETGAAFRRILEGSEIIAQPKQHVQDPYSFRCIPQVHGATKDAINHVASVLLTEINSVTDNPTIFPDEDLIISGGNFHGQPLALVYDYLAIAMAELGNISERRVAQLIMGLRGLPEFLVANPGLNSGFMIPQYAAASMVSQNKMYCYAASSDSIVSSNGQEDHVSMGANAATKLYKVMDNLEHILAIELMNAAQGLDFRRPLRSSPFIEKFLATYRNEVPFIKEDIVMYKEIHKTVAFLKRHQVNY
;
A
#
# COMPACT_ATOMS: atom_id res chain seq x y z
N MET A 1 -19.61 -22.05 0.17
CA MET A 1 -18.23 -22.09 -0.41
C MET A 1 -17.25 -22.08 0.74
N LYS A 2 -16.18 -22.88 0.71
CA LYS A 2 -15.16 -22.85 1.76
C LYS A 2 -14.55 -21.44 1.80
N ASN A 3 -14.54 -20.81 2.95
CA ASN A 3 -13.96 -19.46 3.19
C ASN A 3 -12.42 -19.55 3.29
N VAL A 4 -11.79 -20.24 2.31
CA VAL A 4 -10.38 -20.65 2.33
C VAL A 4 -9.74 -20.36 0.98
N TYR A 5 -8.53 -19.78 1.02
CA TYR A 5 -7.65 -19.62 -0.12
C TYR A 5 -6.47 -20.59 -0.03
N GLN A 6 -6.21 -21.33 -1.12
CA GLN A 6 -5.09 -22.27 -1.22
C GLN A 6 -3.82 -21.51 -1.62
N ILE A 7 -2.93 -21.23 -0.65
CA ILE A 7 -1.67 -20.52 -0.91
C ILE A 7 -0.70 -21.40 -1.70
N GLY A 8 -0.09 -20.84 -2.75
CA GLY A 8 0.82 -21.56 -3.64
C GLY A 8 0.14 -22.39 -4.72
N SER A 9 -1.20 -22.28 -4.90
CA SER A 9 -1.91 -22.92 -6.01
C SER A 9 -1.82 -22.16 -7.34
N GLY A 10 -1.30 -20.93 -7.33
CA GLY A 10 -1.15 -20.04 -8.48
C GLY A 10 -0.68 -18.65 -8.01
N ASP A 11 -0.53 -17.74 -8.97
CA ASP A 11 -0.09 -16.37 -8.70
C ASP A 11 -1.13 -15.59 -7.90
N LEU A 12 -0.64 -14.74 -7.01
CA LEU A 12 -1.45 -13.73 -6.34
C LEU A 12 -1.78 -12.59 -7.30
N THR A 13 -3.03 -12.13 -7.27
CA THR A 13 -3.47 -10.89 -7.90
C THR A 13 -3.97 -9.91 -6.84
N PHE A 14 -4.07 -8.62 -7.18
CA PHE A 14 -4.61 -7.63 -6.23
C PHE A 14 -6.05 -7.95 -5.83
N ASP A 15 -6.87 -8.46 -6.75
CA ASP A 15 -8.25 -8.87 -6.46
C ASP A 15 -8.30 -10.04 -5.49
N ILE A 16 -7.41 -11.03 -5.65
CA ILE A 16 -7.29 -12.16 -4.72
C ILE A 16 -6.87 -11.66 -3.34
N ILE A 17 -5.86 -10.80 -3.26
CA ILE A 17 -5.38 -10.23 -1.99
C ILE A 17 -6.49 -9.40 -1.33
N GLU A 18 -7.18 -8.55 -2.08
CA GLU A 18 -8.28 -7.73 -1.56
C GLU A 18 -9.40 -8.61 -0.99
N ARG A 19 -9.75 -9.71 -1.65
CA ARG A 19 -10.72 -10.68 -1.16
C ARG A 19 -10.23 -11.38 0.12
N ILE A 20 -8.98 -11.85 0.15
CA ILE A 20 -8.41 -12.50 1.34
C ILE A 20 -8.52 -11.60 2.57
N ILE A 21 -8.18 -10.31 2.42
CA ILE A 21 -8.17 -9.35 3.53
C ILE A 21 -9.60 -8.91 3.90
N ASN A 22 -10.45 -8.52 2.93
CA ASN A 22 -11.76 -7.93 3.19
C ASN A 22 -12.81 -8.98 3.59
N GLU A 23 -12.73 -10.19 3.05
CA GLU A 23 -13.64 -11.30 3.38
C GLU A 23 -13.11 -12.18 4.50
N ASN A 24 -11.93 -11.86 5.07
CA ASN A 24 -11.25 -12.66 6.11
C ASN A 24 -11.10 -14.15 5.74
N LEU A 25 -10.67 -14.42 4.49
CA LEU A 25 -10.46 -15.79 4.06
C LEU A 25 -9.32 -16.41 4.89
N LYS A 26 -9.50 -17.67 5.27
CA LYS A 26 -8.43 -18.47 5.87
C LYS A 26 -7.48 -18.94 4.78
N LEU A 27 -6.20 -19.06 5.13
CA LEU A 27 -5.18 -19.64 4.25
C LEU A 27 -5.01 -21.13 4.56
N GLU A 28 -4.81 -21.92 3.52
CA GLU A 28 -4.33 -23.30 3.60
C GLU A 28 -3.20 -23.47 2.61
N LEU A 29 -2.18 -24.26 2.94
CA LEU A 29 -1.10 -24.56 2.02
C LEU A 29 -1.58 -25.57 0.97
N ALA A 30 -1.47 -25.21 -0.31
CA ALA A 30 -1.83 -26.11 -1.41
C ALA A 30 -0.97 -27.38 -1.36
N PRO A 31 -1.55 -28.57 -1.67
CA PRO A 31 -0.79 -29.82 -1.66
C PRO A 31 0.47 -29.76 -2.51
N GLU A 32 0.40 -29.21 -3.71
CA GLU A 32 1.53 -29.06 -4.64
C GLU A 32 2.60 -28.12 -4.07
N ALA A 33 2.21 -27.10 -3.34
CA ALA A 33 3.14 -26.19 -2.66
C ALA A 33 3.87 -26.91 -1.51
N LYS A 34 3.15 -27.73 -0.75
CA LYS A 34 3.73 -28.57 0.30
C LYS A 34 4.79 -29.51 -0.27
N ASP A 35 4.49 -30.14 -1.40
CA ASP A 35 5.43 -31.05 -2.07
C ASP A 35 6.69 -30.32 -2.57
N ARG A 36 6.53 -29.11 -3.16
CA ARG A 36 7.67 -28.28 -3.58
C ARG A 36 8.57 -27.90 -2.39
N ILE A 37 7.98 -27.43 -1.29
CA ILE A 37 8.72 -27.08 -0.07
C ILE A 37 9.48 -28.28 0.47
N GLN A 38 8.81 -29.44 0.59
CA GLN A 38 9.42 -30.65 1.12
C GLN A 38 10.55 -31.16 0.22
N LYS A 39 10.36 -31.12 -1.09
CA LYS A 39 11.40 -31.48 -2.08
C LYS A 39 12.64 -30.60 -1.91
N CYS A 40 12.46 -29.29 -1.82
CA CYS A 40 13.54 -28.34 -1.63
C CYS A 40 14.28 -28.57 -0.30
N ARG A 41 13.53 -28.79 0.80
CA ARG A 41 14.14 -29.07 2.11
C ARG A 41 14.94 -30.36 2.10
N ASN A 42 14.40 -31.46 1.54
CA ASN A 42 15.08 -32.73 1.45
C ASN A 42 16.36 -32.64 0.62
N TYR A 43 16.31 -31.89 -0.49
CA TYR A 43 17.49 -31.63 -1.31
C TYR A 43 18.58 -30.90 -0.51
N LEU A 44 18.22 -29.83 0.19
CA LEU A 44 19.17 -29.08 1.00
C LEU A 44 19.76 -29.90 2.13
N ASP A 45 18.96 -30.70 2.84
CA ASP A 45 19.42 -31.58 3.93
C ASP A 45 20.41 -32.63 3.43
N ARG A 46 20.20 -33.16 2.20
CA ARG A 46 21.12 -34.06 1.54
C ARG A 46 22.43 -33.36 1.17
N LYS A 47 22.37 -32.21 0.52
CA LYS A 47 23.56 -31.45 0.09
C LYS A 47 24.46 -31.03 1.26
N ILE A 48 23.89 -30.64 2.40
CA ILE A 48 24.68 -30.33 3.61
C ILE A 48 25.45 -31.55 4.11
N LYS A 49 24.90 -32.78 3.97
CA LYS A 49 25.57 -34.00 4.43
C LYS A 49 26.62 -34.50 3.43
N GLU A 50 26.45 -34.26 2.15
CA GLU A 50 27.31 -34.78 1.09
C GLU A 50 28.44 -33.83 0.68
N SER A 51 28.37 -32.54 1.06
CA SER A 51 29.31 -31.51 0.60
C SER A 51 30.21 -31.01 1.75
N ASP A 52 31.51 -31.06 1.54
CA ASP A 52 32.52 -30.40 2.40
C ASP A 52 32.76 -28.97 1.97
N VAL A 53 32.12 -28.47 0.89
CA VAL A 53 32.25 -27.09 0.42
C VAL A 53 31.32 -26.17 1.21
N PRO A 54 31.85 -25.06 1.74
CA PRO A 54 31.03 -24.09 2.45
C PRO A 54 29.92 -23.52 1.57
N LEU A 55 28.67 -23.53 2.08
CA LEU A 55 27.50 -22.98 1.40
C LEU A 55 27.11 -21.68 2.13
N TYR A 56 27.08 -20.56 1.40
CA TYR A 56 26.76 -19.24 1.96
C TYR A 56 25.41 -19.23 2.71
N GLY A 57 25.45 -18.77 3.95
CA GLY A 57 24.25 -18.62 4.78
C GLY A 57 23.54 -19.94 5.16
N ILE A 58 24.17 -21.07 4.85
CA ILE A 58 23.69 -22.43 5.13
C ILE A 58 24.64 -23.11 6.12
N THR A 59 25.93 -23.20 5.76
CA THR A 59 27.02 -23.75 6.61
C THR A 59 28.06 -22.70 6.96
N THR A 60 27.81 -21.43 6.61
CA THR A 60 28.67 -20.27 6.94
C THR A 60 27.90 -19.20 7.67
N GLY A 61 28.62 -18.22 8.22
CA GLY A 61 28.02 -16.95 8.68
C GLY A 61 27.43 -16.14 7.53
N PHE A 62 26.91 -14.94 7.85
CA PHE A 62 26.16 -14.07 6.93
C PHE A 62 26.92 -12.78 6.63
N GLY A 63 26.59 -12.13 5.51
CA GLY A 63 27.18 -10.87 5.09
C GLY A 63 28.72 -10.96 5.05
N SER A 64 29.41 -10.06 5.72
CA SER A 64 30.88 -10.07 5.82
C SER A 64 31.48 -11.28 6.56
N LEU A 65 30.66 -12.08 7.27
CA LEU A 65 31.08 -13.29 7.97
C LEU A 65 30.95 -14.55 7.11
N CYS A 66 30.71 -14.42 5.80
CA CYS A 66 30.47 -15.53 4.87
C CYS A 66 31.63 -16.56 4.79
N ASN A 67 32.85 -16.19 5.20
CA ASN A 67 34.02 -17.07 5.24
C ASN A 67 34.21 -17.80 6.59
N ARG A 68 33.26 -17.69 7.53
CA ARG A 68 33.28 -18.37 8.82
C ARG A 68 32.43 -19.63 8.74
N ASN A 69 33.09 -20.79 8.75
CA ASN A 69 32.39 -22.08 8.81
C ASN A 69 31.78 -22.33 10.18
N ILE A 70 30.57 -22.86 10.20
CA ILE A 70 29.79 -23.20 11.39
C ILE A 70 29.65 -24.73 11.46
N SER A 71 29.84 -25.29 12.64
CA SER A 71 29.70 -26.75 12.85
C SER A 71 28.22 -27.17 12.66
N SER A 72 28.00 -28.40 12.25
CA SER A 72 26.64 -28.95 12.04
C SER A 72 25.75 -28.83 13.27
N ASP A 73 26.33 -28.97 14.47
CA ASP A 73 25.61 -28.95 15.74
C ASP A 73 25.16 -27.51 16.12
N GLU A 74 25.82 -26.49 15.57
CA GLU A 74 25.55 -25.07 15.83
C GLU A 74 24.63 -24.41 14.80
N LEU A 75 24.29 -25.10 13.70
CA LEU A 75 23.50 -24.50 12.62
C LEU A 75 22.12 -24.00 13.08
N SER A 76 21.43 -24.71 13.96
CA SER A 76 20.14 -24.27 14.50
C SER A 76 20.30 -23.04 15.37
N THR A 77 21.29 -23.03 16.24
CA THR A 77 21.63 -21.89 17.11
C THR A 77 21.96 -20.64 16.28
N LEU A 78 22.72 -20.82 15.18
CA LEU A 78 23.05 -19.74 14.25
C LEU A 78 21.76 -19.10 13.67
N GLN A 79 20.81 -19.91 13.23
CA GLN A 79 19.55 -19.41 12.62
C GLN A 79 18.69 -18.67 13.64
N GLU A 80 18.58 -19.16 14.88
CA GLU A 80 17.87 -18.47 15.96
C GLU A 80 18.55 -17.17 16.35
N ASN A 81 19.89 -17.16 16.51
CA ASN A 81 20.66 -15.97 16.82
C ASN A 81 20.51 -14.91 15.73
N LEU A 82 20.42 -15.32 14.45
CA LEU A 82 20.16 -14.43 13.34
C LEU A 82 18.83 -13.71 13.53
N VAL A 83 17.74 -14.46 13.78
CA VAL A 83 16.41 -13.86 14.01
C VAL A 83 16.44 -12.91 15.21
N LYS A 84 17.03 -13.33 16.34
CA LYS A 84 17.10 -12.51 17.55
C LYS A 84 17.90 -11.22 17.34
N SER A 85 19.08 -11.30 16.74
CA SER A 85 19.99 -10.14 16.58
C SER A 85 19.50 -9.13 15.54
N HIS A 86 18.70 -9.57 14.55
CA HIS A 86 18.17 -8.73 13.50
C HIS A 86 16.80 -8.11 13.85
N ALA A 87 16.13 -8.55 14.91
CA ALA A 87 14.88 -7.97 15.39
C ALA A 87 15.14 -6.63 16.12
N CYS A 88 15.60 -5.63 15.37
CA CYS A 88 16.07 -4.34 15.90
C CYS A 88 15.35 -3.13 15.24
N SER A 89 14.23 -3.33 14.53
CA SER A 89 13.44 -2.21 14.00
C SER A 89 12.81 -1.40 15.12
N VAL A 90 12.64 -0.09 14.89
CA VAL A 90 12.15 0.91 15.86
C VAL A 90 11.18 1.88 15.18
N GLY A 91 10.57 2.75 15.97
CA GLY A 91 9.67 3.81 15.47
C GLY A 91 8.21 3.55 15.77
N ALA A 92 7.34 3.89 14.84
CA ALA A 92 5.91 3.63 14.98
C ALA A 92 5.59 2.17 14.62
N GLU A 93 4.64 1.59 15.35
CA GLU A 93 4.14 0.25 15.02
C GLU A 93 3.41 0.27 13.67
N MET A 94 3.66 -0.75 12.86
CA MET A 94 2.98 -0.91 11.58
C MET A 94 1.50 -1.29 11.76
N PRO A 95 0.60 -0.77 10.93
CA PRO A 95 -0.79 -1.18 10.96
C PRO A 95 -0.96 -2.69 10.79
N HIS A 96 -1.86 -3.31 11.54
CA HIS A 96 -2.10 -4.75 11.52
C HIS A 96 -2.37 -5.30 10.11
N VAL A 97 -3.05 -4.54 9.25
CA VAL A 97 -3.30 -4.95 7.86
C VAL A 97 -2.00 -5.13 7.07
N ILE A 98 -0.98 -4.30 7.32
CA ILE A 98 0.34 -4.43 6.66
C ILE A 98 1.07 -5.65 7.21
N VAL A 99 1.06 -5.89 8.52
CA VAL A 99 1.64 -7.10 9.14
C VAL A 99 0.96 -8.36 8.59
N LYS A 100 -0.35 -8.34 8.43
CA LYS A 100 -1.13 -9.44 7.84
C LYS A 100 -0.73 -9.67 6.37
N LEU A 101 -0.53 -8.61 5.59
CA LEU A 101 -0.01 -8.70 4.23
C LEU A 101 1.43 -9.25 4.18
N MET A 102 2.30 -8.88 5.12
CA MET A 102 3.65 -9.44 5.19
C MET A 102 3.61 -10.97 5.38
N PHE A 103 2.75 -11.49 6.25
CA PHE A 103 2.56 -12.94 6.41
C PHE A 103 2.07 -13.61 5.12
N LEU A 104 1.04 -13.04 4.50
CA LEU A 104 0.48 -13.57 3.24
C LEU A 104 1.57 -13.66 2.16
N LEU A 105 2.30 -12.56 1.94
CA LEU A 105 3.32 -12.48 0.91
C LEU A 105 4.52 -13.39 1.20
N LYS A 106 4.91 -13.52 2.49
CA LYS A 106 6.00 -14.44 2.85
C LYS A 106 5.58 -15.90 2.72
N ALA A 107 4.39 -16.27 3.18
CA ALA A 107 3.86 -17.61 2.99
C ALA A 107 3.78 -17.97 1.49
N HIS A 108 3.36 -17.01 0.64
CA HIS A 108 3.32 -17.20 -0.80
C HIS A 108 4.73 -17.42 -1.39
N ALA A 109 5.68 -16.53 -1.09
CA ALA A 109 7.06 -16.66 -1.59
C ALA A 109 7.71 -17.99 -1.16
N LEU A 110 7.52 -18.42 0.09
CA LEU A 110 8.03 -19.70 0.58
C LEU A 110 7.35 -20.90 -0.08
N SER A 111 6.07 -20.77 -0.47
CA SER A 111 5.29 -21.83 -1.15
C SER A 111 5.81 -22.15 -2.55
N LEU A 112 6.62 -21.26 -3.14
CA LEU A 112 7.26 -21.50 -4.44
C LEU A 112 8.35 -22.59 -4.38
N GLY A 113 8.86 -22.93 -3.18
CA GLY A 113 9.70 -24.11 -2.97
C GLY A 113 11.18 -23.94 -3.31
N HIS A 114 11.73 -22.71 -3.21
CA HIS A 114 13.14 -22.41 -3.50
C HIS A 114 13.94 -21.91 -2.30
N SER A 115 13.32 -21.85 -1.10
CA SER A 115 13.91 -21.22 0.10
C SER A 115 14.49 -22.20 1.10
N GLY A 116 14.26 -23.51 0.94
CA GLY A 116 14.80 -24.55 1.82
C GLY A 116 14.23 -24.57 3.24
N VAL A 117 13.01 -24.08 3.44
CA VAL A 117 12.33 -24.10 4.74
C VAL A 117 11.64 -25.43 5.01
N GLN A 118 11.32 -25.70 6.27
CA GLN A 118 10.47 -26.82 6.66
C GLN A 118 9.00 -26.50 6.36
N VAL A 119 8.19 -27.52 6.05
CA VAL A 119 6.74 -27.34 5.87
C VAL A 119 6.07 -26.82 7.13
N ILE A 120 6.52 -27.25 8.33
CA ILE A 120 5.97 -26.79 9.61
C ILE A 120 6.16 -25.28 9.83
N THR A 121 7.26 -24.71 9.35
CA THR A 121 7.52 -23.27 9.42
C THR A 121 6.46 -22.49 8.64
N VAL A 122 6.12 -22.95 7.42
CA VAL A 122 5.08 -22.30 6.60
C VAL A 122 3.69 -22.51 7.22
N HIS A 123 3.41 -23.68 7.79
CA HIS A 123 2.15 -23.92 8.50
C HIS A 123 1.97 -22.96 9.68
N LEU A 124 3.00 -22.77 10.50
CA LEU A 124 2.88 -21.85 11.64
C LEU A 124 2.70 -20.38 11.20
N ILE A 125 3.32 -19.94 10.09
CA ILE A 125 3.05 -18.63 9.47
C ILE A 125 1.56 -18.50 9.09
N ILE A 126 0.99 -19.53 8.48
CA ILE A 126 -0.42 -19.60 8.10
C ILE A 126 -1.32 -19.59 9.34
N ASP A 127 -0.95 -20.29 10.40
CA ASP A 127 -1.70 -20.34 11.65
C ASP A 127 -1.73 -18.97 12.34
N PHE A 128 -0.61 -18.23 12.38
CA PHE A 128 -0.57 -16.85 12.86
C PHE A 128 -1.50 -15.95 12.05
N PHE A 129 -1.42 -16.01 10.72
CA PHE A 129 -2.33 -15.26 9.84
C PHE A 129 -3.79 -15.58 10.12
N ASN A 130 -4.12 -16.86 10.21
CA ASN A 130 -5.49 -17.37 10.34
C ASN A 130 -6.14 -17.03 11.69
N ASN A 131 -5.35 -16.89 12.74
CA ASN A 131 -5.84 -16.63 14.09
C ASN A 131 -5.61 -15.18 14.55
N ASP A 132 -5.24 -14.29 13.62
CA ASP A 132 -4.98 -12.87 13.89
C ASP A 132 -3.95 -12.65 15.02
N VAL A 133 -2.95 -13.54 15.11
CA VAL A 133 -1.79 -13.39 16.00
C VAL A 133 -0.78 -12.50 15.31
N MET A 134 -0.74 -11.21 15.66
CA MET A 134 0.00 -10.18 14.93
C MET A 134 1.28 -9.77 15.66
N PRO A 135 2.47 -10.14 15.15
CA PRO A 135 3.76 -9.66 15.67
C PRO A 135 3.86 -8.14 15.61
N ILE A 136 4.66 -7.56 16.49
CA ILE A 136 4.91 -6.13 16.51
C ILE A 136 6.08 -5.83 15.57
N VAL A 137 5.76 -5.13 14.48
CA VAL A 137 6.72 -4.67 13.47
C VAL A 137 6.74 -3.15 13.48
N TYR A 138 7.92 -2.54 13.33
CA TYR A 138 8.11 -1.10 13.36
C TYR A 138 8.48 -0.54 11.99
N ASP A 139 8.25 0.76 11.79
CA ASP A 139 8.38 1.44 10.49
C ASP A 139 9.82 1.77 10.07
N ARG A 140 10.83 1.61 10.97
CA ARG A 140 12.24 1.97 10.72
C ARG A 140 13.17 0.83 11.05
N GLY A 141 14.22 0.66 10.23
CA GLY A 141 15.28 -0.33 10.47
C GLY A 141 15.74 -1.10 9.25
N SER A 142 15.09 -0.91 8.07
CA SER A 142 15.52 -1.54 6.83
C SER A 142 16.21 -0.52 5.90
N LEU A 143 17.39 -0.88 5.41
CA LEU A 143 18.09 -0.20 4.30
C LEU A 143 17.68 -0.78 2.95
N GLY A 144 17.00 -1.93 2.92
CA GLY A 144 16.81 -2.70 1.70
C GLY A 144 18.11 -3.29 1.16
N ALA A 145 19.08 -3.55 2.05
CA ALA A 145 20.41 -4.10 1.72
C ALA A 145 20.29 -5.57 1.27
N SER A 146 19.84 -6.42 2.19
CA SER A 146 19.49 -7.83 1.90
C SER A 146 17.97 -8.03 1.95
N GLY A 147 17.22 -7.08 1.39
CA GLY A 147 15.80 -6.93 1.60
C GLY A 147 15.50 -6.30 2.97
N ASP A 148 14.43 -6.73 3.59
CA ASP A 148 13.81 -6.12 4.77
C ASP A 148 14.20 -6.83 6.07
N LEU A 149 15.49 -7.02 6.35
CA LEU A 149 15.99 -7.89 7.43
C LEU A 149 15.33 -7.59 8.79
N ALA A 150 15.43 -6.36 9.29
CA ALA A 150 14.96 -6.03 10.64
C ALA A 150 13.44 -6.10 10.79
N PRO A 151 12.60 -5.55 9.91
CA PRO A 151 11.15 -5.72 9.98
C PRO A 151 10.71 -7.18 9.87
N LEU A 152 11.35 -7.99 9.01
CA LEU A 152 11.03 -9.41 8.88
C LEU A 152 11.52 -10.21 10.10
N ALA A 153 12.64 -9.84 10.71
CA ALA A 153 13.05 -10.45 11.97
C ALA A 153 12.03 -10.20 13.08
N ASN A 154 11.55 -8.98 13.24
CA ASN A 154 10.46 -8.68 14.17
C ASN A 154 9.18 -9.48 13.86
N LEU A 155 8.83 -9.65 12.58
CA LEU A 155 7.68 -10.44 12.15
C LEU A 155 7.79 -11.91 12.57
N PHE A 156 9.00 -12.51 12.45
CA PHE A 156 9.19 -13.94 12.64
C PHE A 156 9.80 -14.34 13.99
N LEU A 157 10.21 -13.38 14.81
CA LEU A 157 10.65 -13.64 16.17
C LEU A 157 9.65 -14.48 16.99
N PRO A 158 8.32 -14.23 16.91
CA PRO A 158 7.33 -15.03 17.62
C PRO A 158 7.24 -16.51 17.19
N LEU A 159 7.65 -16.87 15.97
CA LEU A 159 7.65 -18.27 15.54
C LEU A 159 8.62 -19.14 16.34
N ILE A 160 9.66 -18.53 16.93
CA ILE A 160 10.62 -19.21 17.84
C ILE A 160 10.29 -19.00 19.32
N GLY A 161 9.06 -18.56 19.62
CA GLY A 161 8.57 -18.35 20.99
C GLY A 161 9.10 -17.10 21.70
N VAL A 162 9.66 -16.13 20.98
CA VAL A 162 10.29 -14.93 21.55
C VAL A 162 9.57 -13.67 21.06
N GLY A 163 9.57 -12.60 21.88
CA GLY A 163 8.98 -11.31 21.53
C GLY A 163 7.50 -11.23 21.83
N ASP A 164 6.87 -10.13 21.38
CA ASP A 164 5.51 -9.79 21.68
C ASP A 164 4.61 -9.87 20.44
N VAL A 165 3.34 -10.15 20.67
CA VAL A 165 2.28 -10.15 19.65
C VAL A 165 1.06 -9.39 20.15
N TYR A 166 0.23 -8.91 19.23
CA TYR A 166 -1.15 -8.58 19.51
C TYR A 166 -2.04 -9.80 19.27
N TYR A 167 -2.80 -10.19 20.29
CA TYR A 167 -3.79 -11.25 20.21
C TYR A 167 -5.05 -10.84 20.98
N LYS A 168 -6.23 -11.00 20.38
CA LYS A 168 -7.51 -10.54 20.94
C LYS A 168 -7.50 -9.08 21.41
N GLY A 169 -6.79 -8.20 20.65
CA GLY A 169 -6.67 -6.77 20.94
C GLY A 169 -5.75 -6.40 22.11
N LYS A 170 -4.98 -7.36 22.64
CA LYS A 170 -4.02 -7.15 23.73
C LYS A 170 -2.61 -7.52 23.29
N ARG A 171 -1.64 -6.76 23.76
CA ARG A 171 -0.22 -7.08 23.64
C ARG A 171 0.15 -8.12 24.71
N CYS A 172 0.77 -9.21 24.30
CA CYS A 172 1.22 -10.30 25.16
C CYS A 172 2.49 -10.96 24.62
N GLU A 173 3.18 -11.72 25.45
CA GLU A 173 4.36 -12.50 25.03
C GLU A 173 3.94 -13.60 24.06
N ALA A 174 4.72 -13.79 23.00
CA ALA A 174 4.43 -14.78 21.96
C ALA A 174 4.29 -16.19 22.51
N ILE A 175 5.19 -16.59 23.45
CA ILE A 175 5.15 -17.93 24.03
C ILE A 175 3.81 -18.25 24.71
N SER A 176 3.18 -17.28 25.37
CA SER A 176 1.90 -17.50 26.02
C SER A 176 0.77 -17.78 25.02
N VAL A 177 0.86 -17.21 23.81
CA VAL A 177 -0.12 -17.47 22.73
C VAL A 177 0.15 -18.81 22.07
N LEU A 178 1.41 -19.18 21.87
CA LEU A 178 1.79 -20.50 21.39
C LEU A 178 1.24 -21.60 22.32
N ASP A 179 1.45 -21.44 23.65
CA ASP A 179 0.96 -22.37 24.68
C ASP A 179 -0.59 -22.46 24.66
N GLU A 180 -1.31 -21.32 24.51
CA GLU A 180 -2.79 -21.31 24.44
C GLU A 180 -3.30 -22.15 23.26
N PHE A 181 -2.60 -22.11 22.10
CA PHE A 181 -2.97 -22.90 20.93
C PHE A 181 -2.36 -24.31 20.91
N GLY A 182 -1.46 -24.63 21.83
CA GLY A 182 -0.67 -25.88 21.78
C GLY A 182 0.29 -25.93 20.59
N TRP A 183 0.76 -24.77 20.13
CA TRP A 183 1.76 -24.68 19.07
C TRP A 183 3.16 -24.71 19.63
N GLU A 184 3.99 -25.60 19.09
CA GLU A 184 5.40 -25.68 19.47
C GLU A 184 6.22 -24.59 18.72
N PRO A 185 7.12 -23.87 19.42
CA PRO A 185 8.07 -22.99 18.75
C PRO A 185 8.88 -23.74 17.70
N VAL A 186 9.05 -23.13 16.52
CA VAL A 186 9.80 -23.76 15.43
C VAL A 186 11.29 -23.83 15.79
N LYS A 187 11.85 -25.06 15.74
CA LYS A 187 13.30 -25.25 15.76
C LYS A 187 13.83 -25.04 14.34
N LEU A 188 14.44 -23.88 14.13
CA LEU A 188 14.95 -23.51 12.80
C LEU A 188 16.09 -24.42 12.39
N LYS A 189 16.02 -25.01 11.20
CA LYS A 189 17.10 -25.71 10.55
C LYS A 189 17.99 -24.75 9.76
N SER A 190 19.10 -25.25 9.25
CA SER A 190 20.01 -24.51 8.37
C SER A 190 19.24 -23.76 7.27
N LYS A 191 19.62 -22.52 7.02
CA LYS A 191 19.00 -21.56 6.09
C LYS A 191 17.66 -20.98 6.52
N GLU A 192 16.89 -21.57 7.42
CA GLU A 192 15.51 -21.11 7.70
C GLU A 192 15.45 -19.71 8.29
N GLY A 193 16.34 -19.36 9.22
CA GLY A 193 16.43 -18.00 9.74
C GLY A 193 16.62 -16.99 8.61
N LEU A 194 17.59 -17.26 7.72
CA LEU A 194 17.83 -16.38 6.58
C LEU A 194 16.65 -16.35 5.61
N ALA A 195 16.00 -17.50 5.32
CA ALA A 195 14.84 -17.55 4.46
C ALA A 195 13.64 -16.73 5.00
N LEU A 196 13.51 -16.65 6.31
CA LEU A 196 12.47 -15.82 6.97
C LEU A 196 12.78 -14.32 6.86
N LEU A 197 14.02 -13.92 7.09
CA LEU A 197 14.43 -12.52 7.20
C LEU A 197 14.77 -11.86 5.87
N ASN A 198 15.31 -12.63 4.92
CA ASN A 198 15.75 -12.14 3.62
C ASN A 198 14.56 -12.00 2.67
N GLY A 199 14.51 -10.91 1.90
CA GLY A 199 13.45 -10.65 0.93
C GLY A 199 12.74 -9.32 1.15
N THR A 200 11.80 -9.01 0.26
CA THR A 200 11.18 -7.68 0.10
C THR A 200 9.75 -7.59 0.66
N GLN A 201 9.34 -8.50 1.55
CA GLN A 201 7.94 -8.61 1.94
C GLN A 201 7.42 -7.45 2.79
N PHE A 202 8.28 -6.72 3.51
CA PHE A 202 7.88 -5.48 4.18
C PHE A 202 7.59 -4.37 3.15
N MET A 203 8.52 -4.13 2.22
CA MET A 203 8.32 -3.19 1.11
C MET A 203 7.09 -3.55 0.28
N SER A 204 6.95 -4.83 -0.08
CA SER A 204 5.84 -5.33 -0.91
C SER A 204 4.49 -5.22 -0.19
N ALA A 205 4.41 -5.50 1.11
CA ALA A 205 3.17 -5.36 1.89
C ALA A 205 2.71 -3.90 1.95
N ASN A 206 3.64 -2.95 2.19
CA ASN A 206 3.36 -1.53 2.11
C ASN A 206 2.91 -1.11 0.70
N GLY A 207 3.57 -1.64 -0.34
CA GLY A 207 3.22 -1.40 -1.74
C GLY A 207 1.83 -1.92 -2.10
N VAL A 208 1.47 -3.14 -1.71
CA VAL A 208 0.12 -3.71 -1.93
C VAL A 208 -0.94 -2.85 -1.26
N TYR A 209 -0.74 -2.49 0.01
CA TYR A 209 -1.65 -1.60 0.71
C TYR A 209 -1.81 -0.26 -0.02
N ALA A 210 -0.70 0.35 -0.46
CA ALA A 210 -0.69 1.63 -1.16
C ALA A 210 -1.40 1.53 -2.53
N ILE A 211 -1.14 0.48 -3.33
CA ILE A 211 -1.75 0.30 -4.65
C ILE A 211 -3.26 0.08 -4.55
N LEU A 212 -3.73 -0.77 -3.64
CA LEU A 212 -5.17 -0.96 -3.40
C LEU A 212 -5.84 0.34 -2.96
N LYS A 213 -5.17 1.13 -2.13
CA LYS A 213 -5.65 2.46 -1.72
C LYS A 213 -5.61 3.45 -2.89
N ALA A 214 -4.55 3.44 -3.73
CA ALA A 214 -4.40 4.32 -4.89
C ALA A 214 -5.51 4.13 -5.93
N PHE A 215 -5.84 2.89 -6.28
CA PHE A 215 -6.97 2.59 -7.17
C PHE A 215 -8.28 3.17 -6.63
N ARG A 216 -8.58 2.98 -5.35
CA ARG A 216 -9.79 3.51 -4.72
C ARG A 216 -9.81 5.04 -4.67
N LEU A 217 -8.70 5.67 -4.30
CA LEU A 217 -8.60 7.13 -4.21
C LEU A 217 -8.66 7.79 -5.58
N SER A 218 -8.08 7.20 -6.62
CA SER A 218 -8.15 7.71 -7.99
C SER A 218 -9.59 7.76 -8.51
N LYS A 219 -10.39 6.69 -8.28
CA LYS A 219 -11.82 6.69 -8.63
C LYS A 219 -12.62 7.75 -7.83
N LYS A 220 -12.34 7.88 -6.53
CA LYS A 220 -12.99 8.91 -5.69
C LYS A 220 -12.63 10.31 -6.13
N ALA A 221 -11.36 10.54 -6.50
CA ALA A 221 -10.90 11.83 -7.01
C ALA A 221 -11.67 12.24 -8.28
N ASP A 222 -11.95 11.32 -9.19
CA ASP A 222 -12.75 11.62 -10.39
C ASP A 222 -14.17 12.04 -10.02
N LEU A 223 -14.86 11.31 -9.14
CA LEU A 223 -16.21 11.66 -8.70
C LEU A 223 -16.22 13.02 -7.97
N ILE A 224 -15.32 13.23 -7.05
CA ILE A 224 -15.23 14.46 -6.25
C ILE A 224 -14.95 15.66 -7.17
N ALA A 225 -14.02 15.49 -8.13
CA ALA A 225 -13.71 16.53 -9.10
C ALA A 225 -14.87 16.81 -10.05
N ALA A 226 -15.70 15.82 -10.39
CA ALA A 226 -16.92 16.03 -11.17
C ALA A 226 -17.97 16.86 -10.38
N ILE A 227 -18.12 16.59 -9.07
CA ILE A 227 -18.96 17.41 -8.18
C ILE A 227 -18.42 18.84 -8.09
N SER A 228 -17.08 18.98 -7.96
CA SER A 228 -16.42 20.29 -7.96
C SER A 228 -16.63 21.07 -9.27
N LEU A 229 -16.58 20.36 -10.41
CA LEU A 229 -16.81 20.98 -11.73
C LEU A 229 -18.22 21.56 -11.85
N GLU A 230 -19.25 20.83 -11.40
CA GLU A 230 -20.63 21.32 -11.38
C GLU A 230 -20.80 22.46 -10.37
N ALA A 231 -20.25 22.31 -9.18
CA ALA A 231 -20.28 23.39 -8.16
C ALA A 231 -19.67 24.68 -8.69
N PHE A 232 -18.60 24.60 -9.46
CA PHE A 232 -17.92 25.73 -10.09
C PHE A 232 -18.61 26.25 -11.36
N ASP A 233 -19.70 25.64 -11.82
CA ASP A 233 -20.36 25.90 -13.12
C ASP A 233 -19.36 25.72 -14.29
N GLY A 234 -18.60 24.63 -14.24
CA GLY A 234 -17.58 24.33 -15.24
C GLY A 234 -18.13 23.73 -16.53
N ARG A 235 -17.26 23.57 -17.53
CA ARG A 235 -17.56 23.11 -18.90
C ARG A 235 -17.22 21.63 -19.08
N ILE A 236 -18.07 20.92 -19.82
CA ILE A 236 -17.85 19.52 -20.20
C ILE A 236 -16.90 19.37 -21.42
N ASP A 237 -16.69 20.43 -22.20
CA ASP A 237 -15.94 20.36 -23.46
C ASP A 237 -14.54 19.72 -23.30
N PRO A 238 -13.75 19.98 -22.24
CA PRO A 238 -12.43 19.35 -22.05
C PRO A 238 -12.48 17.83 -21.91
N PHE A 239 -13.64 17.25 -21.64
CA PHE A 239 -13.84 15.82 -21.42
C PHE A 239 -14.40 15.09 -22.65
N MET A 240 -14.66 15.79 -23.77
CA MET A 240 -15.16 15.21 -25.00
C MET A 240 -14.16 14.20 -25.56
N ASP A 241 -14.68 13.11 -26.17
CA ASP A 241 -13.86 12.02 -26.67
C ASP A 241 -12.86 12.44 -27.76
N CYS A 242 -13.30 13.28 -28.67
CA CYS A 242 -12.47 13.74 -29.78
C CYS A 242 -11.15 14.40 -29.32
N ILE A 243 -11.18 15.16 -28.21
CA ILE A 243 -9.96 15.80 -27.69
C ILE A 243 -9.04 14.78 -27.00
N GLN A 244 -9.61 13.75 -26.35
CA GLN A 244 -8.80 12.69 -25.72
C GLN A 244 -8.09 11.84 -26.77
N GLN A 245 -8.73 11.56 -27.91
CA GLN A 245 -8.15 10.78 -29.00
C GLN A 245 -7.01 11.50 -29.72
N MET A 246 -6.94 12.83 -29.66
CA MET A 246 -5.81 13.60 -30.22
C MET A 246 -4.51 13.43 -29.43
N ARG A 247 -4.61 13.00 -28.16
CA ARG A 247 -3.47 12.71 -27.28
C ARG A 247 -3.76 11.44 -26.46
N PRO A 248 -3.60 10.24 -27.05
CA PRO A 248 -4.25 9.02 -26.58
C PRO A 248 -3.50 8.32 -25.42
N HIS A 249 -3.21 9.02 -24.32
CA HIS A 249 -2.79 8.39 -23.08
C HIS A 249 -3.99 7.64 -22.48
N LYS A 250 -3.79 6.40 -22.06
CA LYS A 250 -4.86 5.52 -21.55
C LYS A 250 -5.63 6.12 -20.39
N GLY A 251 -4.93 6.59 -19.38
CA GLY A 251 -5.53 7.21 -18.21
C GLY A 251 -6.30 8.49 -18.54
N GLN A 252 -5.82 9.29 -19.52
CA GLN A 252 -6.52 10.48 -19.99
C GLN A 252 -7.85 10.13 -20.66
N ILE A 253 -7.86 9.14 -21.56
CA ILE A 253 -9.08 8.63 -22.22
C ILE A 253 -10.06 8.10 -21.17
N GLU A 254 -9.58 7.29 -20.23
CA GLU A 254 -10.38 6.72 -19.15
C GLU A 254 -11.02 7.82 -18.28
N THR A 255 -10.26 8.84 -17.91
CA THR A 255 -10.75 9.96 -17.11
C THR A 255 -11.81 10.77 -17.87
N GLY A 256 -11.59 11.09 -19.14
CA GLY A 256 -12.57 11.77 -19.97
C GLY A 256 -13.89 10.98 -20.08
N ALA A 257 -13.79 9.67 -20.30
CA ALA A 257 -14.95 8.78 -20.35
C ALA A 257 -15.70 8.69 -19.02
N ALA A 258 -14.96 8.62 -17.90
CA ALA A 258 -15.54 8.61 -16.55
C ALA A 258 -16.37 9.87 -16.28
N PHE A 259 -15.84 11.05 -16.60
CA PHE A 259 -16.53 12.31 -16.39
C PHE A 259 -17.80 12.41 -17.23
N ARG A 260 -17.78 11.99 -18.50
CA ARG A 260 -18.99 11.98 -19.35
C ARG A 260 -20.09 11.08 -18.75
N ARG A 261 -19.73 9.90 -18.20
CA ARG A 261 -20.67 9.00 -17.51
C ARG A 261 -21.20 9.58 -16.20
N ILE A 262 -20.31 10.10 -15.34
CA ILE A 262 -20.66 10.65 -14.03
C ILE A 262 -21.63 11.84 -14.17
N LEU A 263 -21.44 12.68 -15.19
CA LEU A 263 -22.18 13.92 -15.42
C LEU A 263 -23.39 13.76 -16.35
N GLU A 264 -23.66 12.55 -16.86
CA GLU A 264 -24.78 12.30 -17.77
C GLU A 264 -26.13 12.66 -17.12
N GLY A 265 -26.93 13.48 -17.82
CA GLY A 265 -28.22 13.93 -17.33
C GLY A 265 -28.18 15.11 -16.36
N SER A 266 -27.03 15.76 -16.16
CA SER A 266 -26.92 16.96 -15.32
C SER A 266 -27.55 18.19 -15.99
N GLU A 267 -28.50 18.83 -15.30
CA GLU A 267 -29.07 20.11 -15.72
C GLU A 267 -28.02 21.26 -15.59
N ILE A 268 -27.14 21.18 -14.63
CA ILE A 268 -26.08 22.17 -14.38
C ILE A 268 -25.09 22.17 -15.56
N ILE A 269 -24.70 20.99 -16.04
CA ILE A 269 -23.78 20.86 -17.17
C ILE A 269 -24.46 21.27 -18.48
N ALA A 270 -25.74 20.98 -18.63
CA ALA A 270 -26.50 21.25 -19.85
C ALA A 270 -26.83 22.74 -20.10
N GLN A 271 -26.78 23.58 -19.04
CA GLN A 271 -27.08 24.99 -19.20
C GLN A 271 -26.02 25.75 -20.02
N PRO A 272 -26.39 26.84 -20.72
CA PRO A 272 -25.43 27.70 -21.38
C PRO A 272 -24.37 28.27 -20.41
N LYS A 273 -23.11 28.21 -20.80
CA LYS A 273 -22.00 28.70 -19.96
C LYS A 273 -21.60 30.12 -20.35
N GLN A 274 -21.48 30.99 -19.35
CA GLN A 274 -21.07 32.39 -19.55
C GLN A 274 -19.56 32.53 -19.80
N HIS A 275 -18.76 31.58 -19.27
CA HIS A 275 -17.30 31.62 -19.38
C HIS A 275 -16.79 30.82 -20.57
N VAL A 276 -15.82 31.36 -21.30
CA VAL A 276 -15.23 30.73 -22.50
C VAL A 276 -14.44 29.46 -22.14
N GLN A 277 -13.75 29.48 -21.00
CA GLN A 277 -12.94 28.36 -20.51
C GLN A 277 -12.84 28.35 -19.00
N ASP A 278 -12.49 27.17 -18.43
CA ASP A 278 -12.25 26.98 -17.01
C ASP A 278 -10.76 27.13 -16.64
N PRO A 279 -10.45 27.40 -15.37
CA PRO A 279 -9.09 27.27 -14.83
C PRO A 279 -8.54 25.85 -15.04
N TYR A 280 -7.22 25.73 -15.06
CA TYR A 280 -6.54 24.45 -15.34
C TYR A 280 -6.90 23.34 -14.36
N SER A 281 -7.17 23.67 -13.11
CA SER A 281 -7.58 22.68 -12.09
C SER A 281 -8.90 21.97 -12.43
N PHE A 282 -9.71 22.51 -13.35
CA PHE A 282 -10.90 21.90 -13.91
C PHE A 282 -10.67 21.37 -15.32
N ARG A 283 -10.22 22.19 -16.27
CA ARG A 283 -10.13 21.75 -17.68
C ARG A 283 -8.97 20.78 -17.96
N CYS A 284 -7.95 20.72 -17.10
CA CYS A 284 -6.83 19.79 -17.24
C CYS A 284 -6.99 18.52 -16.37
N ILE A 285 -8.17 18.27 -15.81
CA ILE A 285 -8.45 17.04 -15.05
C ILE A 285 -8.12 15.78 -15.86
N PRO A 286 -8.54 15.62 -17.14
CA PRO A 286 -8.21 14.42 -17.89
C PRO A 286 -6.73 14.15 -18.00
N GLN A 287 -5.91 15.19 -18.17
CA GLN A 287 -4.46 15.07 -18.30
C GLN A 287 -3.78 14.70 -16.97
N VAL A 288 -4.18 15.34 -15.86
CA VAL A 288 -3.55 15.16 -14.55
C VAL A 288 -4.00 13.87 -13.88
N HIS A 289 -5.32 13.64 -13.76
CA HIS A 289 -5.85 12.40 -13.20
C HIS A 289 -5.46 11.20 -14.06
N GLY A 290 -5.45 11.38 -15.39
CA GLY A 290 -5.03 10.36 -16.35
C GLY A 290 -3.57 9.94 -16.15
N ALA A 291 -2.66 10.90 -16.03
CA ALA A 291 -1.24 10.61 -15.77
C ALA A 291 -1.05 9.84 -14.45
N THR A 292 -1.81 10.20 -13.41
CA THR A 292 -1.81 9.45 -12.14
C THR A 292 -2.30 8.02 -12.32
N LYS A 293 -3.36 7.76 -13.11
CA LYS A 293 -3.83 6.40 -13.41
C LYS A 293 -2.79 5.58 -14.14
N ASP A 294 -2.13 6.16 -15.14
CA ASP A 294 -1.05 5.50 -15.89
C ASP A 294 0.12 5.14 -14.95
N ALA A 295 0.48 6.04 -14.02
CA ALA A 295 1.50 5.77 -13.00
C ALA A 295 1.08 4.63 -12.06
N ILE A 296 -0.15 4.65 -11.54
CA ILE A 296 -0.68 3.57 -10.67
C ILE A 296 -0.60 2.22 -11.38
N ASN A 297 -1.02 2.14 -12.66
CA ASN A 297 -1.00 0.90 -13.43
C ASN A 297 0.43 0.39 -13.67
N HIS A 298 1.38 1.29 -13.94
CA HIS A 298 2.79 0.91 -14.08
C HIS A 298 3.34 0.34 -12.77
N VAL A 299 3.13 1.02 -11.65
CA VAL A 299 3.59 0.56 -10.33
C VAL A 299 2.95 -0.77 -9.96
N ALA A 300 1.65 -0.92 -10.24
CA ALA A 300 0.93 -2.16 -10.00
C ALA A 300 1.54 -3.33 -10.78
N SER A 301 1.96 -3.12 -12.03
CA SER A 301 2.58 -4.19 -12.84
C SER A 301 3.92 -4.65 -12.28
N VAL A 302 4.77 -3.72 -11.81
CA VAL A 302 6.05 -4.06 -11.17
C VAL A 302 5.83 -4.80 -9.86
N LEU A 303 4.91 -4.29 -9.03
CA LEU A 303 4.62 -4.91 -7.73
C LEU A 303 3.99 -6.30 -7.90
N LEU A 304 3.15 -6.51 -8.92
CA LEU A 304 2.55 -7.81 -9.21
C LEU A 304 3.63 -8.87 -9.52
N THR A 305 4.67 -8.50 -10.25
CA THR A 305 5.83 -9.36 -10.50
C THR A 305 6.55 -9.69 -9.19
N GLU A 306 6.82 -8.67 -8.37
CA GLU A 306 7.58 -8.83 -7.12
C GLU A 306 6.88 -9.76 -6.12
N ILE A 307 5.57 -9.60 -5.91
CA ILE A 307 4.82 -10.41 -4.93
C ILE A 307 4.68 -11.89 -5.31
N ASN A 308 4.95 -12.22 -6.58
CA ASN A 308 4.96 -13.58 -7.11
C ASN A 308 6.40 -14.12 -7.34
N SER A 309 7.40 -13.47 -6.74
CA SER A 309 8.81 -13.81 -6.92
C SER A 309 9.42 -14.43 -5.67
N VAL A 310 10.51 -15.19 -5.88
CA VAL A 310 11.40 -15.64 -4.81
C VAL A 310 12.45 -14.55 -4.58
N THR A 311 12.39 -13.91 -3.42
CA THR A 311 13.21 -12.74 -3.10
C THR A 311 14.18 -12.98 -1.94
N ASP A 312 14.42 -14.23 -1.55
CA ASP A 312 15.45 -14.59 -0.58
C ASP A 312 16.75 -15.05 -1.25
N ASN A 313 17.79 -15.32 -0.44
CA ASN A 313 19.11 -15.73 -0.89
C ASN A 313 19.77 -16.63 0.19
N PRO A 314 20.53 -17.66 -0.18
CA PRO A 314 20.68 -18.23 -1.53
C PRO A 314 19.40 -18.93 -2.02
N THR A 315 19.23 -19.00 -3.33
CA THR A 315 18.10 -19.66 -3.96
C THR A 315 18.46 -21.11 -4.32
N ILE A 316 17.54 -22.03 -4.08
CA ILE A 316 17.76 -23.48 -4.21
C ILE A 316 16.97 -24.00 -5.39
N PHE A 317 17.64 -24.77 -6.26
CA PHE A 317 17.08 -25.38 -7.46
C PHE A 317 17.31 -26.89 -7.39
N PRO A 318 16.37 -27.65 -6.78
CA PRO A 318 16.56 -29.10 -6.57
C PRO A 318 16.66 -29.90 -7.86
N ASP A 319 15.97 -29.48 -8.92
CA ASP A 319 15.92 -30.19 -10.20
C ASP A 319 17.21 -29.99 -11.03
N GLU A 320 17.82 -28.83 -10.91
CA GLU A 320 19.05 -28.42 -11.56
C GLU A 320 20.30 -28.80 -10.76
N ASP A 321 20.13 -29.32 -9.55
CA ASP A 321 21.20 -29.62 -8.59
C ASP A 321 22.05 -28.39 -8.23
N LEU A 322 21.40 -27.19 -8.04
CA LEU A 322 22.08 -25.93 -7.84
C LEU A 322 21.65 -25.25 -6.54
N ILE A 323 22.59 -24.57 -5.89
CA ILE A 323 22.37 -23.58 -4.83
C ILE A 323 23.14 -22.33 -5.22
N ILE A 324 22.42 -21.24 -5.46
CA ILE A 324 23.00 -20.02 -6.06
C ILE A 324 22.83 -18.84 -5.11
N SER A 325 23.94 -18.16 -4.78
CA SER A 325 23.91 -16.88 -4.12
C SER A 325 23.78 -15.78 -5.16
N GLY A 326 22.69 -15.00 -5.09
CA GLY A 326 22.35 -13.92 -6.01
C GLY A 326 21.84 -12.69 -5.27
N GLY A 327 21.19 -11.76 -5.98
CA GLY A 327 20.73 -10.48 -5.47
C GLY A 327 19.21 -10.27 -5.51
N ASN A 328 18.40 -11.34 -5.58
CA ASN A 328 16.94 -11.21 -5.72
C ASN A 328 16.24 -10.51 -4.54
N PHE A 329 16.95 -10.34 -3.44
CA PHE A 329 16.49 -9.54 -2.29
C PHE A 329 16.57 -8.03 -2.52
N HIS A 330 17.26 -7.57 -3.58
CA HIS A 330 17.51 -6.15 -3.79
C HIS A 330 16.24 -5.40 -4.19
N GLY A 331 15.76 -4.51 -3.30
CA GLY A 331 14.48 -3.83 -3.44
C GLY A 331 14.47 -2.66 -4.46
N GLN A 332 15.48 -2.50 -5.33
CA GLN A 332 15.56 -1.38 -6.26
C GLN A 332 14.36 -1.25 -7.20
N PRO A 333 13.78 -2.34 -7.76
CA PRO A 333 12.57 -2.23 -8.57
C PRO A 333 11.40 -1.59 -7.83
N LEU A 334 11.24 -1.93 -6.54
CA LEU A 334 10.19 -1.37 -5.69
C LEU A 334 10.49 0.07 -5.27
N ALA A 335 11.74 0.37 -4.89
CA ALA A 335 12.14 1.70 -4.45
C ALA A 335 11.82 2.77 -5.50
N LEU A 336 12.19 2.53 -6.77
CA LEU A 336 11.95 3.44 -7.89
C LEU A 336 10.46 3.68 -8.12
N VAL A 337 9.66 2.62 -8.16
CA VAL A 337 8.23 2.77 -8.48
C VAL A 337 7.45 3.34 -7.30
N TYR A 338 7.89 3.17 -6.05
CA TYR A 338 7.23 3.78 -4.90
C TYR A 338 7.48 5.29 -4.83
N ASP A 339 8.69 5.76 -5.16
CA ASP A 339 8.96 7.18 -5.31
C ASP A 339 8.12 7.79 -6.45
N TYR A 340 8.00 7.09 -7.57
CA TYR A 340 7.16 7.51 -8.69
C TYR A 340 5.67 7.58 -8.29
N LEU A 341 5.17 6.59 -7.56
CA LEU A 341 3.79 6.58 -7.06
C LEU A 341 3.55 7.72 -6.05
N ALA A 342 4.51 7.99 -5.17
CA ALA A 342 4.42 9.09 -4.22
C ALA A 342 4.21 10.44 -4.94
N ILE A 343 4.99 10.69 -6.00
CA ILE A 343 4.87 11.89 -6.84
C ILE A 343 3.49 11.96 -7.51
N ALA A 344 3.03 10.86 -8.12
CA ALA A 344 1.75 10.81 -8.82
C ALA A 344 0.56 11.07 -7.88
N MET A 345 0.58 10.49 -6.69
CA MET A 345 -0.50 10.67 -5.71
C MET A 345 -0.44 12.04 -5.03
N ALA A 346 0.75 12.61 -4.83
CA ALA A 346 0.91 13.98 -4.34
C ALA A 346 0.36 15.00 -5.34
N GLU A 347 0.58 14.78 -6.66
CA GLU A 347 0.06 15.65 -7.71
C GLU A 347 -1.48 15.57 -7.82
N LEU A 348 -2.06 14.40 -7.62
CA LEU A 348 -3.51 14.26 -7.52
C LEU A 348 -4.08 15.07 -6.35
N GLY A 349 -3.40 15.11 -5.23
CA GLY A 349 -3.74 15.98 -4.09
C GLY A 349 -3.55 17.47 -4.39
N ASN A 350 -2.51 17.81 -5.14
CA ASN A 350 -2.20 19.17 -5.52
C ASN A 350 -3.33 19.78 -6.40
N ILE A 351 -3.75 19.10 -7.45
CA ILE A 351 -4.85 19.59 -8.30
C ILE A 351 -6.18 19.63 -7.55
N SER A 352 -6.43 18.69 -6.62
CA SER A 352 -7.60 18.68 -5.74
C SER A 352 -7.68 19.94 -4.89
N GLU A 353 -6.59 20.28 -4.20
CA GLU A 353 -6.51 21.49 -3.38
C GLU A 353 -6.70 22.76 -4.22
N ARG A 354 -6.18 22.82 -5.46
CA ARG A 354 -6.44 23.96 -6.36
C ARG A 354 -7.93 24.15 -6.67
N ARG A 355 -8.70 23.05 -6.79
CA ARG A 355 -10.17 23.14 -6.93
C ARG A 355 -10.83 23.66 -5.66
N VAL A 356 -10.38 23.21 -4.49
CA VAL A 356 -10.87 23.75 -3.20
C VAL A 356 -10.65 25.26 -3.15
N ALA A 357 -9.45 25.73 -3.49
CA ALA A 357 -9.16 27.17 -3.52
C ALA A 357 -10.08 27.94 -4.47
N GLN A 358 -10.35 27.40 -5.69
CA GLN A 358 -11.27 28.04 -6.64
C GLN A 358 -12.71 28.12 -6.13
N LEU A 359 -13.19 27.08 -5.46
CA LEU A 359 -14.57 27.03 -4.97
C LEU A 359 -14.87 28.08 -3.89
N ILE A 360 -13.88 28.44 -3.06
CA ILE A 360 -14.07 29.36 -1.95
C ILE A 360 -13.86 30.85 -2.29
N MET A 361 -13.44 31.16 -3.53
CA MET A 361 -13.09 32.54 -3.94
C MET A 361 -14.29 33.46 -4.22
N GLY A 362 -15.51 33.00 -4.06
CA GLY A 362 -16.69 33.80 -4.44
C GLY A 362 -16.85 33.98 -5.94
N LEU A 363 -16.33 33.08 -6.75
CA LEU A 363 -16.39 33.13 -8.19
C LEU A 363 -17.62 32.40 -8.74
N ARG A 364 -18.05 32.78 -9.93
CA ARG A 364 -19.14 32.12 -10.70
C ARG A 364 -20.45 32.00 -9.92
N GLY A 365 -20.77 33.02 -9.11
CA GLY A 365 -22.01 33.08 -8.33
C GLY A 365 -22.01 32.22 -7.07
N LEU A 366 -20.89 31.64 -6.69
CA LEU A 366 -20.72 31.07 -5.36
C LEU A 366 -20.46 32.17 -4.33
N PRO A 367 -20.94 32.04 -3.08
CA PRO A 367 -20.55 32.97 -2.02
C PRO A 367 -19.09 32.75 -1.62
N GLU A 368 -18.44 33.84 -1.16
CA GLU A 368 -17.08 33.73 -0.59
C GLU A 368 -17.08 32.73 0.57
N PHE A 369 -16.07 31.87 0.61
CA PHE A 369 -15.88 30.79 1.58
C PHE A 369 -17.08 29.85 1.74
N LEU A 370 -17.98 29.79 0.74
CA LEU A 370 -19.16 28.91 0.68
C LEU A 370 -20.08 29.02 1.90
N VAL A 371 -20.22 30.21 2.45
CA VAL A 371 -21.01 30.46 3.66
C VAL A 371 -21.86 31.72 3.52
N ALA A 372 -22.99 31.77 4.21
CA ALA A 372 -23.80 32.98 4.33
C ALA A 372 -23.12 33.96 5.29
N ASN A 373 -23.31 35.27 5.04
CA ASN A 373 -22.76 36.36 5.89
C ASN A 373 -21.24 36.21 6.11
N PRO A 374 -20.40 36.22 5.03
CA PRO A 374 -18.95 36.21 5.18
C PRO A 374 -18.51 37.43 6.02
N GLY A 375 -17.55 37.23 6.91
CA GLY A 375 -17.13 38.18 7.91
C GLY A 375 -17.65 37.86 9.32
N LEU A 376 -18.95 37.56 9.47
CA LEU A 376 -19.47 36.92 10.68
C LEU A 376 -19.10 35.45 10.73
N ASN A 377 -19.12 34.76 9.57
CA ASN A 377 -18.72 33.41 9.41
C ASN A 377 -17.45 33.33 8.52
N SER A 378 -16.54 32.47 8.87
CA SER A 378 -15.32 32.15 8.09
C SER A 378 -15.52 30.96 7.11
N GLY A 379 -16.54 30.15 7.35
CA GLY A 379 -16.92 29.01 6.49
C GLY A 379 -15.77 28.06 6.16
N PHE A 380 -15.51 27.87 4.89
CA PHE A 380 -14.51 26.93 4.39
C PHE A 380 -13.11 27.53 4.18
N MET A 381 -12.81 28.73 4.71
CA MET A 381 -11.51 29.37 4.60
C MET A 381 -10.39 28.47 5.16
N ILE A 382 -10.50 28.03 6.41
CA ILE A 382 -9.45 27.26 7.10
C ILE A 382 -9.40 25.79 6.67
N PRO A 383 -10.47 25.10 6.30
CA PRO A 383 -10.37 23.80 5.61
C PRO A 383 -9.46 23.82 4.38
N GLN A 384 -9.47 24.89 3.57
CA GLN A 384 -8.52 25.02 2.45
C GLN A 384 -7.07 25.11 2.95
N TYR A 385 -6.80 25.85 4.03
CA TYR A 385 -5.45 25.91 4.60
C TYR A 385 -4.97 24.54 5.06
N ALA A 386 -5.86 23.74 5.66
CA ALA A 386 -5.53 22.36 6.06
C ALA A 386 -5.17 21.51 4.83
N ALA A 387 -5.93 21.58 3.74
CA ALA A 387 -5.60 20.90 2.49
C ALA A 387 -4.25 21.37 1.91
N ALA A 388 -4.02 22.69 1.86
CA ALA A 388 -2.77 23.29 1.37
C ALA A 388 -1.54 22.86 2.20
N SER A 389 -1.69 22.75 3.53
CA SER A 389 -0.62 22.31 4.41
C SER A 389 -0.22 20.86 4.13
N MET A 390 -1.21 19.97 3.88
CA MET A 390 -0.97 18.57 3.54
C MET A 390 -0.34 18.42 2.14
N VAL A 391 -0.72 19.25 1.17
CA VAL A 391 -0.07 19.32 -0.15
C VAL A 391 1.40 19.72 0.01
N SER A 392 1.69 20.73 0.83
CA SER A 392 3.07 21.13 1.12
C SER A 392 3.86 20.02 1.81
N GLN A 393 3.25 19.30 2.74
CA GLN A 393 3.87 18.15 3.41
C GLN A 393 4.15 17.00 2.43
N ASN A 394 3.24 16.71 1.51
CA ASN A 394 3.44 15.69 0.48
C ASN A 394 4.66 15.98 -0.39
N LYS A 395 4.97 17.25 -0.69
CA LYS A 395 6.18 17.64 -1.41
C LYS A 395 7.45 17.13 -0.70
N MET A 396 7.49 17.19 0.64
CA MET A 396 8.62 16.65 1.41
C MET A 396 8.71 15.12 1.28
N TYR A 397 7.59 14.43 1.24
CA TYR A 397 7.56 12.97 1.04
C TYR A 397 7.87 12.53 -0.40
N CYS A 398 7.91 13.44 -1.37
CA CYS A 398 8.31 13.17 -2.75
C CYS A 398 9.82 13.19 -3.00
N TYR A 399 10.66 13.52 -2.00
CA TYR A 399 12.10 13.32 -2.15
C TYR A 399 12.40 11.83 -2.40
N ALA A 400 13.18 11.56 -3.45
CA ALA A 400 13.47 10.21 -3.88
C ALA A 400 14.37 9.48 -2.86
N ALA A 401 13.83 8.49 -2.17
CA ALA A 401 14.62 7.60 -1.32
C ALA A 401 15.45 6.62 -2.16
N SER A 402 14.94 6.24 -3.34
CA SER A 402 15.59 5.32 -4.27
C SER A 402 16.91 5.82 -4.88
N SER A 403 17.21 7.11 -4.73
CA SER A 403 18.47 7.71 -5.21
C SER A 403 19.56 7.75 -4.14
N ASP A 404 19.29 7.26 -2.94
CA ASP A 404 20.22 7.19 -1.81
C ASP A 404 20.80 5.79 -1.66
N SER A 405 22.01 5.68 -1.14
CA SER A 405 22.66 4.43 -0.80
C SER A 405 23.70 4.62 0.31
N ILE A 406 23.80 3.66 1.21
CA ILE A 406 24.73 3.68 2.36
C ILE A 406 25.46 2.34 2.42
N VAL A 407 26.78 2.38 2.60
CA VAL A 407 27.59 1.18 2.78
C VAL A 407 27.30 0.53 4.13
N SER A 408 27.10 -0.78 4.16
CA SER A 408 26.88 -1.57 5.37
C SER A 408 27.65 -2.91 5.34
N SER A 409 27.57 -3.69 6.43
CA SER A 409 28.17 -5.03 6.55
C SER A 409 29.66 -5.08 6.15
N ASN A 410 30.48 -4.15 6.71
CA ASN A 410 31.92 -4.04 6.42
C ASN A 410 32.24 -3.91 4.91
N GLY A 411 31.40 -3.22 4.15
CA GLY A 411 31.56 -3.03 2.72
C GLY A 411 31.04 -4.17 1.83
N GLN A 412 30.53 -5.25 2.41
CA GLN A 412 29.91 -6.33 1.62
C GLN A 412 28.60 -5.87 0.96
N GLU A 413 27.87 -4.98 1.61
CA GLU A 413 26.63 -4.37 1.13
C GLU A 413 26.92 -2.90 0.77
N ASP A 414 27.63 -2.70 -0.32
CA ASP A 414 28.15 -1.41 -0.75
C ASP A 414 27.15 -0.58 -1.58
N HIS A 415 26.05 -1.20 -2.00
CA HIS A 415 24.91 -0.57 -2.67
C HIS A 415 23.59 -1.15 -2.17
N VAL A 416 22.69 -0.28 -1.71
CA VAL A 416 21.38 -0.64 -1.13
C VAL A 416 20.26 0.18 -1.75
N SER A 417 19.02 -0.31 -1.68
CA SER A 417 17.89 0.27 -2.41
C SER A 417 17.17 1.40 -1.70
N MET A 418 17.24 1.49 -0.38
CA MET A 418 16.38 2.32 0.47
C MET A 418 14.87 2.12 0.23
N GLY A 419 14.47 0.94 -0.28
CA GLY A 419 13.09 0.64 -0.67
C GLY A 419 12.11 0.68 0.48
N ALA A 420 12.53 0.33 1.70
CA ALA A 420 11.70 0.46 2.90
C ALA A 420 11.36 1.94 3.21
N ASN A 421 12.32 2.85 3.04
CA ASN A 421 12.09 4.29 3.20
C ASN A 421 11.12 4.82 2.12
N ALA A 422 11.25 4.35 0.87
CA ALA A 422 10.31 4.69 -0.20
C ALA A 422 8.89 4.18 0.13
N ALA A 423 8.76 2.95 0.65
CA ALA A 423 7.48 2.34 1.00
C ALA A 423 6.77 3.04 2.17
N THR A 424 7.49 3.33 3.26
CA THR A 424 6.88 3.92 4.47
C THR A 424 6.47 5.37 4.29
N LYS A 425 7.22 6.17 3.50
CA LYS A 425 6.80 7.54 3.18
C LYS A 425 5.59 7.60 2.25
N LEU A 426 5.44 6.61 1.36
CA LEU A 426 4.28 6.49 0.48
C LEU A 426 2.97 6.37 1.27
N TYR A 427 2.98 5.61 2.37
CA TYR A 427 1.84 5.52 3.28
C TYR A 427 1.36 6.91 3.75
N LYS A 428 2.30 7.82 4.09
CA LYS A 428 1.99 9.18 4.53
C LYS A 428 1.35 10.03 3.43
N VAL A 429 1.84 9.89 2.19
CA VAL A 429 1.24 10.58 1.03
C VAL A 429 -0.20 10.12 0.81
N MET A 430 -0.46 8.81 0.93
CA MET A 430 -1.81 8.24 0.77
C MET A 430 -2.77 8.73 1.86
N ASP A 431 -2.30 8.87 3.08
CA ASP A 431 -3.11 9.37 4.19
C ASP A 431 -3.47 10.85 4.00
N ASN A 432 -2.49 11.68 3.65
CA ASN A 432 -2.72 13.08 3.34
C ASN A 432 -3.70 13.25 2.16
N LEU A 433 -3.54 12.49 1.09
CA LEU A 433 -4.43 12.56 -0.07
C LEU A 433 -5.88 12.23 0.31
N GLU A 434 -6.09 11.24 1.16
CA GLU A 434 -7.43 10.88 1.63
C GLU A 434 -8.13 12.04 2.34
N HIS A 435 -7.38 12.79 3.17
CA HIS A 435 -7.88 13.99 3.86
C HIS A 435 -8.10 15.17 2.90
N ILE A 436 -7.20 15.37 1.94
CA ILE A 436 -7.36 16.42 0.91
C ILE A 436 -8.62 16.19 0.09
N LEU A 437 -8.86 14.95 -0.37
CA LEU A 437 -10.08 14.59 -1.11
C LEU A 437 -11.34 14.73 -0.24
N ALA A 438 -11.27 14.44 1.05
CA ALA A 438 -12.39 14.64 1.96
C ALA A 438 -12.74 16.13 2.08
N ILE A 439 -11.74 17.01 2.18
CA ILE A 439 -11.94 18.46 2.22
C ILE A 439 -12.52 18.94 0.87
N GLU A 440 -12.02 18.43 -0.26
CA GLU A 440 -12.60 18.76 -1.57
C GLU A 440 -14.07 18.35 -1.65
N LEU A 441 -14.43 17.13 -1.22
CA LEU A 441 -15.82 16.67 -1.23
C LEU A 441 -16.73 17.57 -0.38
N MET A 442 -16.28 17.98 0.79
CA MET A 442 -17.04 18.91 1.64
C MET A 442 -17.30 20.25 0.93
N ASN A 443 -16.26 20.82 0.32
CA ASN A 443 -16.35 22.08 -0.43
C ASN A 443 -17.24 21.93 -1.67
N ALA A 444 -17.05 20.86 -2.44
CA ALA A 444 -17.80 20.60 -3.67
C ALA A 444 -19.29 20.38 -3.39
N ALA A 445 -19.62 19.55 -2.39
CA ALA A 445 -21.00 19.32 -1.99
C ALA A 445 -21.67 20.60 -1.47
N GLN A 446 -20.95 21.39 -0.66
CA GLN A 446 -21.44 22.69 -0.20
C GLN A 446 -21.69 23.66 -1.35
N GLY A 447 -20.74 23.76 -2.29
CA GLY A 447 -20.87 24.61 -3.48
C GLY A 447 -22.01 24.20 -4.41
N LEU A 448 -22.24 22.88 -4.54
CA LEU A 448 -23.30 22.34 -5.39
C LEU A 448 -24.70 22.68 -4.83
N ASP A 449 -24.86 22.73 -3.51
CA ASP A 449 -26.15 23.12 -2.91
C ASP A 449 -26.56 24.57 -3.25
N PHE A 450 -25.59 25.45 -3.52
CA PHE A 450 -25.88 26.82 -4.01
C PHE A 450 -26.34 26.85 -5.49
N ARG A 451 -26.27 25.73 -6.22
CA ARG A 451 -26.78 25.62 -7.60
C ARG A 451 -28.26 25.28 -7.67
N ARG A 452 -28.88 24.94 -6.53
CA ARG A 452 -30.33 24.66 -6.50
C ARG A 452 -31.13 25.85 -7.01
N PRO A 453 -32.23 25.65 -7.79
CA PRO A 453 -32.96 24.39 -7.96
C PRO A 453 -32.42 23.44 -9.04
N LEU A 454 -31.40 23.82 -9.82
CA LEU A 454 -30.81 22.93 -10.84
C LEU A 454 -30.33 21.61 -10.22
N ARG A 455 -30.53 20.53 -10.94
CA ARG A 455 -30.13 19.20 -10.51
C ARG A 455 -28.83 18.75 -11.16
N SER A 456 -28.00 18.09 -10.39
CA SER A 456 -26.85 17.33 -10.87
C SER A 456 -27.31 16.05 -11.61
N SER A 457 -26.36 15.26 -12.10
CA SER A 457 -26.67 13.95 -12.67
C SER A 457 -27.34 13.04 -11.63
N PRO A 458 -28.19 12.08 -12.08
CA PRO A 458 -28.80 11.10 -11.17
C PRO A 458 -27.79 10.34 -10.31
N PHE A 459 -26.59 10.08 -10.87
CA PHE A 459 -25.50 9.42 -10.14
C PHE A 459 -24.99 10.27 -8.97
N ILE A 460 -24.68 11.53 -9.22
CA ILE A 460 -24.19 12.48 -8.20
C ILE A 460 -25.30 12.77 -7.17
N GLU A 461 -26.54 12.97 -7.58
CA GLU A 461 -27.65 13.21 -6.66
C GLU A 461 -27.82 12.05 -5.66
N LYS A 462 -27.75 10.80 -6.15
CA LYS A 462 -27.82 9.61 -5.30
C LYS A 462 -26.64 9.55 -4.31
N PHE A 463 -25.43 9.83 -4.78
CA PHE A 463 -24.24 9.86 -3.92
C PHE A 463 -24.36 10.94 -2.83
N LEU A 464 -24.73 12.15 -3.22
CA LEU A 464 -24.87 13.28 -2.29
C LEU A 464 -26.03 13.08 -1.29
N ALA A 465 -27.13 12.46 -1.69
CA ALA A 465 -28.20 12.11 -0.76
C ALA A 465 -27.69 11.20 0.37
N THR A 466 -26.84 10.21 0.03
CA THR A 466 -26.20 9.35 1.05
C THR A 466 -25.22 10.13 1.90
N TYR A 467 -24.37 10.96 1.29
CA TYR A 467 -23.37 11.78 1.97
C TYR A 467 -24.01 12.78 2.95
N ARG A 468 -25.09 13.45 2.57
CA ARG A 468 -25.80 14.45 3.37
C ARG A 468 -26.51 13.87 4.61
N ASN A 469 -26.72 12.57 4.67
CA ASN A 469 -27.18 11.91 5.89
C ASN A 469 -26.12 11.94 7.03
N GLU A 470 -24.84 12.04 6.67
CA GLU A 470 -23.73 12.05 7.63
C GLU A 470 -23.10 13.44 7.81
N VAL A 471 -23.01 14.19 6.73
CA VAL A 471 -22.39 15.54 6.71
C VAL A 471 -23.41 16.54 6.13
N PRO A 472 -24.13 17.29 6.99
CA PRO A 472 -25.17 18.21 6.55
C PRO A 472 -24.59 19.44 5.84
N PHE A 473 -25.47 20.20 5.16
CA PHE A 473 -25.13 21.54 4.67
C PHE A 473 -24.78 22.47 5.85
N ILE A 474 -23.68 23.19 5.74
CA ILE A 474 -23.14 24.05 6.79
C ILE A 474 -23.66 25.47 6.58
N LYS A 475 -24.57 25.92 7.46
CA LYS A 475 -25.20 27.25 7.38
C LYS A 475 -24.40 28.32 8.12
N GLU A 476 -23.78 27.96 9.21
CA GLU A 476 -23.01 28.81 10.12
C GLU A 476 -21.73 28.09 10.53
N ASP A 477 -20.77 28.84 11.08
CA ASP A 477 -19.50 28.23 11.51
C ASP A 477 -19.70 27.14 12.57
N ILE A 478 -19.08 26.03 12.36
CA ILE A 478 -19.10 24.82 13.20
C ILE A 478 -17.68 24.30 13.47
N VAL A 479 -17.55 23.28 14.29
CA VAL A 479 -16.27 22.59 14.56
C VAL A 479 -15.89 21.70 13.37
N MET A 480 -15.20 22.27 12.39
CA MET A 480 -14.93 21.69 11.07
C MET A 480 -14.18 20.35 11.09
N TYR A 481 -13.23 20.12 12.01
CA TYR A 481 -12.46 18.87 12.02
C TYR A 481 -13.36 17.63 12.18
N LYS A 482 -14.47 17.76 12.89
CA LYS A 482 -15.43 16.65 13.08
C LYS A 482 -16.07 16.24 11.75
N GLU A 483 -16.42 17.20 10.93
CA GLU A 483 -17.04 16.95 9.62
C GLU A 483 -16.01 16.44 8.60
N ILE A 484 -14.76 16.92 8.68
CA ILE A 484 -13.64 16.35 7.89
C ILE A 484 -13.46 14.87 8.22
N HIS A 485 -13.38 14.51 9.51
CA HIS A 485 -13.22 13.11 9.93
C HIS A 485 -14.43 12.23 9.55
N LYS A 486 -15.66 12.73 9.63
CA LYS A 486 -16.85 12.02 9.13
C LYS A 486 -16.74 11.79 7.62
N THR A 487 -16.29 12.80 6.87
CA THR A 487 -16.12 12.71 5.41
C THR A 487 -15.04 11.68 5.06
N VAL A 488 -13.90 11.66 5.76
CA VAL A 488 -12.87 10.63 5.60
C VAL A 488 -13.45 9.23 5.89
N ALA A 489 -14.19 9.07 6.98
CA ALA A 489 -14.82 7.81 7.34
C ALA A 489 -15.87 7.38 6.30
N PHE A 490 -16.67 8.31 5.79
CA PHE A 490 -17.61 8.08 4.70
C PHE A 490 -16.89 7.58 3.44
N LEU A 491 -15.84 8.28 3.00
CA LEU A 491 -15.05 7.88 1.83
C LEU A 491 -14.41 6.50 2.01
N LYS A 492 -13.95 6.14 3.21
CA LYS A 492 -13.38 4.81 3.48
C LYS A 492 -14.41 3.69 3.25
N ARG A 493 -15.64 3.88 3.70
CA ARG A 493 -16.70 2.87 3.58
C ARG A 493 -17.39 2.84 2.22
N HIS A 494 -17.48 3.99 1.55
CA HIS A 494 -18.23 4.11 0.31
C HIS A 494 -17.38 3.74 -0.90
N GLN A 495 -17.80 2.67 -1.61
CA GLN A 495 -17.18 2.30 -2.88
C GLN A 495 -17.81 3.10 -4.03
N VAL A 496 -16.99 3.55 -4.95
CA VAL A 496 -17.40 4.32 -6.13
C VAL A 496 -17.27 3.44 -7.36
N ASN A 497 -18.42 3.17 -8.01
CA ASN A 497 -18.50 2.43 -9.27
C ASN A 497 -19.36 3.24 -10.25
N TYR A 498 -18.77 3.77 -11.31
CA TYR A 498 -19.39 4.57 -12.36
C TYR A 498 -19.06 4.03 -13.75
#